data_96d43cf820dd4d198b9723fd0a1e2d25
#
_entry.id   96d43cf820dd4d198b9723fd0a1e2d25
#
_cell.length_a   1.000
_cell.length_b   1.000
_cell.length_c   1.000
_cell.angle_alpha   90.00
_cell.angle_beta   90.00
_cell.angle_gamma   90.00
#
_symmetry.space_group_name_H-M   'P 1'
#
loop_
_entity.id
_entity.type
_entity.pdbx_description
1 polymer ?
#
loop_
_entity_poly.entity_id
_entity_poly.type
_entity_poly.pdbx_seq_one_letter_code
_entity_poly.pdbx_strand_id
1 'polypeptide(L)'
;MDILPDTSAVIDGRVSERVGADDVDVVYVPEAVVGELEAQANDGRDSGWDGLDELQRLADLADGGAIELEYVGRRPDAIEKRDAGEGEIDALIRDLADRHDATLLTSDVVQSEVAQAKGIAVEYIEPRTDDTTELTLERYLDDETMSVHLKTDVRPMAKRGTIGEMAYEHIDADPLSEDEMRSIADNVLNTA
;
A
#
# COMPACT_ATOMS: atom_id res chain seq x y z
N MET A 1 -21.34 13.62 -3.79
CA MET A 1 -20.37 13.49 -4.91
C MET A 1 -19.99 12.04 -5.10
N ASP A 2 -19.56 11.66 -6.31
CA ASP A 2 -19.16 10.28 -6.58
C ASP A 2 -17.63 10.17 -6.57
N ILE A 3 -17.12 9.10 -5.99
CA ILE A 3 -15.68 8.85 -5.90
C ILE A 3 -15.32 7.50 -6.53
N LEU A 4 -14.10 7.41 -7.03
CA LEU A 4 -13.52 6.18 -7.55
C LEU A 4 -12.10 6.02 -6.95
N PRO A 5 -11.94 5.14 -5.95
CA PRO A 5 -10.63 4.93 -5.34
C PRO A 5 -9.73 4.08 -6.24
N ASP A 6 -8.45 4.38 -6.24
CA ASP A 6 -7.41 3.50 -6.76
C ASP A 6 -6.93 2.50 -5.70
N THR A 7 -5.99 1.62 -6.09
CA THR A 7 -5.43 0.59 -5.20
C THR A 7 -4.75 1.21 -3.98
N SER A 8 -4.04 2.33 -4.15
CA SER A 8 -3.28 2.98 -3.08
C SER A 8 -4.20 3.52 -1.98
N ALA A 9 -5.28 4.21 -2.36
CA ALA A 9 -6.26 4.75 -1.42
C ALA A 9 -7.01 3.65 -0.66
N VAL A 10 -7.29 2.51 -1.33
CA VAL A 10 -7.96 1.36 -0.68
C VAL A 10 -7.03 0.68 0.32
N ILE A 11 -5.76 0.43 -0.03
CA ILE A 11 -4.75 -0.15 0.88
C ILE A 11 -4.55 0.73 2.12
N ASP A 12 -4.52 2.05 1.94
CA ASP A 12 -4.37 3.01 3.05
C ASP A 12 -5.58 3.03 4.01
N GLY A 13 -6.71 2.39 3.67
CA GLY A 13 -7.92 2.39 4.49
C GLY A 13 -8.57 3.77 4.61
N ARG A 14 -8.35 4.66 3.62
CA ARG A 14 -8.80 6.06 3.67
C ARG A 14 -10.12 6.29 2.98
N VAL A 15 -10.61 5.33 2.22
CA VAL A 15 -11.86 5.46 1.46
C VAL A 15 -13.06 5.50 2.41
N SER A 16 -13.13 4.59 3.39
CA SER A 16 -14.20 4.56 4.39
C SER A 16 -14.20 5.79 5.30
N GLU A 17 -13.02 6.33 5.63
CA GLU A 17 -12.90 7.60 6.36
C GLU A 17 -13.42 8.78 5.54
N ARG A 18 -13.07 8.80 4.24
CA ARG A 18 -13.51 9.87 3.32
C ARG A 18 -15.03 9.84 3.11
N VAL A 19 -15.61 8.66 3.01
CA VAL A 19 -17.07 8.45 2.95
C VAL A 19 -17.75 8.99 4.20
N GLY A 20 -17.18 8.82 5.38
CA GLY A 20 -17.71 9.29 6.65
C GLY A 20 -17.81 10.82 6.77
N ALA A 21 -17.30 11.58 5.82
CA ALA A 21 -17.40 13.04 5.78
C ALA A 21 -18.75 13.57 5.20
N ASP A 22 -19.72 12.70 4.94
CA ASP A 22 -21.13 13.00 4.60
C ASP A 22 -21.38 13.70 3.24
N ASP A 23 -20.45 13.68 2.30
CA ASP A 23 -20.64 14.28 0.97
C ASP A 23 -20.45 13.31 -0.21
N VAL A 24 -20.30 12.01 0.08
CA VAL A 24 -20.16 10.95 -0.92
C VAL A 24 -21.47 10.20 -1.09
N ASP A 25 -21.95 10.12 -2.32
CA ASP A 25 -23.19 9.42 -2.66
C ASP A 25 -22.88 8.00 -3.19
N VAL A 26 -21.94 7.90 -4.14
CA VAL A 26 -21.57 6.64 -4.80
C VAL A 26 -20.06 6.41 -4.71
N VAL A 27 -19.68 5.18 -4.40
CA VAL A 27 -18.30 4.69 -4.49
C VAL A 27 -18.21 3.66 -5.62
N TYR A 28 -17.47 4.00 -6.66
CA TYR A 28 -17.17 3.10 -7.78
C TYR A 28 -15.85 2.37 -7.53
N VAL A 29 -15.88 1.08 -7.26
CA VAL A 29 -14.68 0.26 -7.07
C VAL A 29 -14.30 -0.42 -8.38
N PRO A 30 -13.12 -0.12 -8.97
CA PRO A 30 -12.68 -0.81 -10.17
C PRO A 30 -12.40 -2.29 -9.91
N GLU A 31 -12.89 -3.17 -10.78
CA GLU A 31 -12.57 -4.62 -10.74
C GLU A 31 -11.06 -4.89 -10.88
N ALA A 32 -10.32 -3.95 -11.46
CA ALA A 32 -8.87 -4.01 -11.54
C ALA A 32 -8.23 -3.90 -10.14
N VAL A 33 -8.74 -2.99 -9.28
CA VAL A 33 -8.31 -2.83 -7.88
C VAL A 33 -8.56 -4.11 -7.10
N VAL A 34 -9.78 -4.67 -7.17
CA VAL A 34 -10.10 -5.95 -6.50
C VAL A 34 -9.13 -7.06 -6.92
N GLY A 35 -8.88 -7.17 -8.24
CA GLY A 35 -7.98 -8.19 -8.76
C GLY A 35 -6.51 -7.99 -8.36
N GLU A 36 -6.09 -6.77 -8.07
CA GLU A 36 -4.75 -6.47 -7.56
C GLU A 36 -4.63 -6.83 -6.08
N LEU A 37 -5.60 -6.44 -5.25
CA LEU A 37 -5.66 -6.78 -3.83
C LEU A 37 -5.68 -8.30 -3.61
N GLU A 38 -6.49 -9.03 -4.39
CA GLU A 38 -6.49 -10.49 -4.33
C GLU A 38 -5.12 -11.10 -4.68
N ALA A 39 -4.43 -10.56 -5.68
CA ALA A 39 -3.10 -11.04 -6.06
C ALA A 39 -2.09 -10.78 -4.93
N GLN A 40 -2.08 -9.57 -4.34
CA GLN A 40 -1.21 -9.22 -3.22
C GLN A 40 -1.49 -10.11 -2.00
N ALA A 41 -2.74 -10.34 -1.63
CA ALA A 41 -3.12 -11.20 -0.51
C ALA A 41 -2.70 -12.67 -0.74
N ASN A 42 -2.85 -13.18 -1.97
CA ASN A 42 -2.40 -14.53 -2.33
C ASN A 42 -0.87 -14.67 -2.33
N ASP A 43 -0.15 -13.59 -2.60
CA ASP A 43 1.31 -13.52 -2.50
C ASP A 43 1.79 -13.36 -1.04
N GLY A 44 0.85 -13.27 -0.08
CA GLY A 44 1.13 -13.15 1.36
C GLY A 44 1.53 -11.75 1.80
N ARG A 45 1.16 -10.71 1.04
CA ARG A 45 1.39 -9.31 1.40
C ARG A 45 0.27 -8.80 2.29
N ASP A 46 0.63 -8.11 3.38
CA ASP A 46 -0.33 -7.50 4.30
C ASP A 46 -1.18 -6.43 3.60
N SER A 47 -0.60 -5.66 2.69
CA SER A 47 -1.31 -4.64 1.89
C SER A 47 -2.53 -5.19 1.13
N GLY A 48 -2.46 -6.43 0.64
CA GLY A 48 -3.59 -7.09 0.02
C GLY A 48 -4.74 -7.33 1.01
N TRP A 49 -4.43 -7.76 2.22
CA TRP A 49 -5.42 -7.98 3.28
C TRP A 49 -5.99 -6.67 3.81
N ASP A 50 -5.16 -5.63 4.01
CA ASP A 50 -5.61 -4.31 4.43
C ASP A 50 -6.61 -3.71 3.43
N GLY A 51 -6.32 -3.85 2.13
CA GLY A 51 -7.24 -3.41 1.09
C GLY A 51 -8.54 -4.22 1.03
N LEU A 52 -8.50 -5.55 1.24
CA LEU A 52 -9.70 -6.38 1.31
C LEU A 52 -10.56 -6.04 2.53
N ASP A 53 -9.95 -5.75 3.66
CA ASP A 53 -10.64 -5.29 4.87
C ASP A 53 -11.32 -3.93 4.64
N GLU A 54 -10.69 -3.03 3.90
CA GLU A 54 -11.29 -1.74 3.53
C GLU A 54 -12.49 -1.93 2.60
N LEU A 55 -12.43 -2.84 1.62
CA LEU A 55 -13.58 -3.17 0.79
C LEU A 55 -14.74 -3.75 1.60
N GLN A 56 -14.48 -4.53 2.65
CA GLN A 56 -15.52 -5.02 3.56
C GLN A 56 -16.17 -3.87 4.33
N ARG A 57 -15.38 -2.91 4.82
CA ARG A 57 -15.94 -1.70 5.50
C ARG A 57 -16.83 -0.89 4.56
N LEU A 58 -16.46 -0.75 3.29
CA LEU A 58 -17.29 -0.08 2.29
C LEU A 58 -18.59 -0.83 2.03
N ALA A 59 -18.55 -2.17 1.98
CA ALA A 59 -19.75 -2.99 1.86
C ALA A 59 -20.69 -2.82 3.07
N ASP A 60 -20.14 -2.79 4.29
CA ASP A 60 -20.93 -2.54 5.52
C ASP A 60 -21.57 -1.15 5.51
N LEU A 61 -20.89 -0.12 5.00
CA LEU A 61 -21.42 1.23 4.85
C LEU A 61 -22.56 1.27 3.81
N ALA A 62 -22.43 0.53 2.72
CA ALA A 62 -23.48 0.42 1.70
C ALA A 62 -24.69 -0.34 2.22
N ASP A 63 -24.52 -1.44 2.95
CA ASP A 63 -25.58 -2.19 3.60
C ASP A 63 -26.30 -1.35 4.66
N GLY A 64 -25.58 -0.45 5.32
CA GLY A 64 -26.14 0.54 6.24
C GLY A 64 -26.88 1.70 5.55
N GLY A 65 -26.81 1.80 4.22
CA GLY A 65 -27.44 2.85 3.43
C GLY A 65 -26.72 4.21 3.51
N ALA A 66 -25.46 4.23 3.91
CA ALA A 66 -24.64 5.43 3.95
C ALA A 66 -24.14 5.85 2.56
N ILE A 67 -23.92 4.90 1.66
CA ILE A 67 -23.47 5.09 0.29
C ILE A 67 -24.12 4.07 -0.64
N GLU A 68 -24.01 4.31 -1.96
CA GLU A 68 -24.15 3.30 -2.99
C GLU A 68 -22.75 2.78 -3.36
N LEU A 69 -22.59 1.45 -3.41
CA LEU A 69 -21.32 0.80 -3.76
C LEU A 69 -21.50 0.04 -5.06
N GLU A 70 -20.72 0.40 -6.08
CA GLU A 70 -20.76 -0.25 -7.39
C GLU A 70 -19.36 -0.74 -7.80
N TYR A 71 -19.29 -2.00 -8.28
CA TYR A 71 -18.08 -2.55 -8.90
C TYR A 71 -18.10 -2.28 -10.39
N VAL A 72 -17.04 -1.62 -10.92
CA VAL A 72 -17.05 -1.11 -12.29
C VAL A 72 -15.86 -1.59 -13.12
N GLY A 73 -16.04 -1.58 -14.45
CA GLY A 73 -15.01 -2.03 -15.35
C GLY A 73 -14.88 -3.55 -15.42
N ARG A 74 -13.71 -4.02 -15.75
CA ARG A 74 -13.40 -5.45 -15.83
C ARG A 74 -12.08 -5.77 -15.13
N ARG A 75 -11.94 -6.98 -14.69
CA ARG A 75 -10.68 -7.49 -14.20
C ARG A 75 -9.74 -7.73 -15.40
N PRO A 76 -8.53 -7.16 -15.42
CA PRO A 76 -7.51 -7.49 -16.41
C PRO A 76 -7.20 -8.99 -16.38
N ASP A 77 -7.06 -9.62 -17.54
CA ASP A 77 -6.67 -11.03 -17.57
C ASP A 77 -5.17 -11.23 -17.22
N ALA A 78 -4.76 -12.49 -17.01
CA ALA A 78 -3.40 -12.79 -16.58
C ALA A 78 -2.33 -12.43 -17.64
N ILE A 79 -2.71 -12.35 -18.92
CA ILE A 79 -1.80 -11.97 -20.01
C ILE A 79 -1.68 -10.44 -20.01
N GLU A 80 -2.81 -9.73 -19.90
CA GLU A 80 -2.84 -8.27 -19.79
C GLU A 80 -2.04 -7.78 -18.56
N LYS A 81 -2.22 -8.42 -17.38
CA LYS A 81 -1.42 -8.10 -16.18
C LYS A 81 0.08 -8.33 -16.36
N ARG A 82 0.47 -9.28 -17.15
CA ARG A 82 1.89 -9.64 -17.38
C ARG A 82 2.57 -8.73 -18.39
N ASP A 83 1.81 -8.26 -19.39
CA ASP A 83 2.29 -7.39 -20.46
C ASP A 83 2.06 -5.90 -20.12
N ALA A 84 1.07 -5.60 -19.28
CA ALA A 84 0.79 -4.28 -18.74
C ALA A 84 1.78 -3.97 -17.61
N GLY A 85 2.58 -2.93 -17.76
CA GLY A 85 3.26 -2.31 -16.62
C GLY A 85 2.22 -1.68 -15.67
N GLU A 86 2.62 -1.39 -14.42
CA GLU A 86 1.75 -0.73 -13.41
C GLU A 86 1.00 0.48 -13.98
N GLY A 87 1.60 1.26 -14.85
CA GLY A 87 1.00 2.42 -15.48
C GLY A 87 -0.22 2.15 -16.40
N GLU A 88 -0.44 0.91 -16.89
CA GLU A 88 -1.62 0.58 -17.70
C GLU A 88 -2.86 0.34 -16.82
N ILE A 89 -2.67 -0.24 -15.63
CA ILE A 89 -3.76 -0.40 -14.64
C ILE A 89 -4.19 0.98 -14.16
N ASP A 90 -3.26 1.86 -13.85
CA ASP A 90 -3.53 3.25 -13.48
C ASP A 90 -4.28 4.01 -14.57
N ALA A 91 -3.90 3.81 -15.83
CA ALA A 91 -4.62 4.40 -16.97
C ALA A 91 -6.07 3.89 -17.04
N LEU A 92 -6.30 2.60 -16.81
CA LEU A 92 -7.64 2.01 -16.79
C LEU A 92 -8.50 2.62 -15.65
N ILE A 93 -7.92 2.79 -14.46
CA ILE A 93 -8.59 3.38 -13.31
C ILE A 93 -8.97 4.84 -13.61
N ARG A 94 -8.06 5.65 -14.15
CA ARG A 94 -8.34 7.03 -14.58
C ARG A 94 -9.43 7.12 -15.65
N ASP A 95 -9.41 6.23 -16.63
CA ASP A 95 -10.42 6.17 -17.69
C ASP A 95 -11.81 5.81 -17.11
N LEU A 96 -11.87 4.99 -16.07
CA LEU A 96 -13.12 4.69 -15.38
C LEU A 96 -13.63 5.89 -14.59
N ALA A 97 -12.76 6.61 -13.87
CA ALA A 97 -13.13 7.83 -13.16
C ALA A 97 -13.74 8.88 -14.11
N ASP A 98 -13.10 9.11 -15.27
CA ASP A 98 -13.61 10.04 -16.29
C ASP A 98 -14.97 9.59 -16.84
N ARG A 99 -15.15 8.31 -17.14
CA ARG A 99 -16.42 7.76 -17.68
C ARG A 99 -17.60 7.88 -16.70
N HIS A 100 -17.34 7.75 -15.42
CA HIS A 100 -18.37 7.83 -14.38
C HIS A 100 -18.55 9.24 -13.84
N ASP A 101 -17.80 10.25 -14.36
CA ASP A 101 -17.76 11.62 -13.83
C ASP A 101 -17.46 11.64 -12.31
N ALA A 102 -16.66 10.66 -11.87
CA ALA A 102 -16.30 10.47 -10.48
C ALA A 102 -14.94 11.11 -10.16
N THR A 103 -14.78 11.56 -8.93
CA THR A 103 -13.48 12.04 -8.44
C THR A 103 -12.57 10.85 -8.14
N LEU A 104 -11.42 10.78 -8.82
CA LEU A 104 -10.38 9.80 -8.52
C LEU A 104 -9.82 10.07 -7.12
N LEU A 105 -9.87 9.07 -6.25
CA LEU A 105 -9.28 9.11 -4.91
C LEU A 105 -7.99 8.29 -4.92
N THR A 106 -6.85 8.93 -4.63
CA THR A 106 -5.54 8.28 -4.72
C THR A 106 -4.57 8.75 -3.64
N SER A 107 -3.73 7.85 -3.16
CA SER A 107 -2.56 8.17 -2.34
C SER A 107 -1.25 8.16 -3.15
N ASP A 108 -1.31 7.94 -4.46
CA ASP A 108 -0.16 8.01 -5.37
C ASP A 108 -0.06 9.41 -6.00
N VAL A 109 1.05 10.09 -5.71
CA VAL A 109 1.36 11.43 -6.25
C VAL A 109 1.40 11.42 -7.78
N VAL A 110 2.01 10.40 -8.40
CA VAL A 110 2.15 10.32 -9.86
C VAL A 110 0.79 10.12 -10.51
N GLN A 111 -0.04 9.24 -9.95
CA GLN A 111 -1.41 9.02 -10.38
C GLN A 111 -2.23 10.32 -10.31
N SER A 112 -2.12 11.07 -9.21
CA SER A 112 -2.76 12.35 -9.01
C SER A 112 -2.35 13.39 -10.06
N GLU A 113 -1.04 13.58 -10.26
CA GLU A 113 -0.50 14.53 -11.24
C GLU A 113 -0.94 14.23 -12.68
N VAL A 114 -0.94 12.93 -13.06
CA VAL A 114 -1.38 12.51 -14.40
C VAL A 114 -2.89 12.73 -14.57
N ALA A 115 -3.70 12.46 -13.55
CA ALA A 115 -5.14 12.70 -13.58
C ALA A 115 -5.44 14.20 -13.77
N GLN A 116 -4.78 15.06 -12.99
CA GLN A 116 -4.89 16.54 -13.14
C GLN A 116 -4.49 17.00 -14.54
N ALA A 117 -3.37 16.49 -15.06
CA ALA A 117 -2.91 16.85 -16.40
C ALA A 117 -3.90 16.46 -17.52
N LYS A 118 -4.70 15.41 -17.28
CA LYS A 118 -5.77 14.97 -18.19
C LYS A 118 -7.12 15.65 -17.95
N GLY A 119 -7.24 16.49 -16.93
CA GLY A 119 -8.49 17.18 -16.58
C GLY A 119 -9.50 16.32 -15.84
N ILE A 120 -9.06 15.19 -15.28
CA ILE A 120 -9.87 14.30 -14.46
C ILE A 120 -9.92 14.86 -13.04
N ALA A 121 -11.11 14.92 -12.43
CA ALA A 121 -11.25 15.31 -11.04
C ALA A 121 -10.49 14.33 -10.16
N VAL A 122 -9.63 14.84 -9.27
CA VAL A 122 -8.82 13.99 -8.39
C VAL A 122 -8.72 14.62 -7.00
N GLU A 123 -8.83 13.78 -6.00
CA GLU A 123 -8.55 14.08 -4.60
C GLU A 123 -7.34 13.24 -4.18
N TYR A 124 -6.21 13.90 -3.93
CA TYR A 124 -5.02 13.26 -3.39
C TYR A 124 -5.15 13.18 -1.87
N ILE A 125 -5.00 12.00 -1.33
CA ILE A 125 -4.92 11.76 0.10
C ILE A 125 -3.47 11.42 0.44
N GLU A 126 -2.88 12.20 1.33
CA GLU A 126 -1.53 11.92 1.81
C GLU A 126 -1.52 10.53 2.48
N PRO A 127 -0.61 9.62 2.06
CA PRO A 127 -0.52 8.29 2.67
C PRO A 127 -0.39 8.40 4.18
N ARG A 128 -0.99 7.45 4.91
CA ARG A 128 -0.68 7.34 6.34
C ARG A 128 0.80 7.04 6.47
N THR A 129 1.54 8.02 6.92
CA THR A 129 2.77 7.70 7.62
C THR A 129 2.32 7.13 8.96
N ASP A 130 2.26 5.81 9.07
CA ASP A 130 2.23 5.24 10.40
C ASP A 130 3.42 5.83 11.14
N ASP A 131 3.17 6.53 12.25
CA ASP A 131 4.21 7.00 13.18
C ASP A 131 5.03 5.82 13.76
N THR A 132 4.75 4.61 13.31
CA THR A 132 5.45 3.35 13.58
C THR A 132 6.36 2.90 12.44
N THR A 133 6.54 3.69 11.38
CA THR A 133 7.56 3.41 10.35
C THR A 133 8.96 3.87 10.77
N GLU A 134 9.29 3.76 12.05
CA GLU A 134 10.66 3.47 12.39
C GLU A 134 10.98 2.12 11.72
N LEU A 135 11.83 2.16 10.70
CA LEU A 135 12.36 0.92 10.14
C LEU A 135 12.80 0.05 11.31
N THR A 136 12.18 -1.12 11.45
CA THR A 136 12.52 -2.05 12.55
C THR A 136 14.01 -2.34 12.57
N LEU A 137 14.69 -2.04 11.44
CA LEU A 137 16.14 -2.05 11.29
C LEU A 137 16.85 -0.88 11.97
N GLU A 138 16.21 0.27 12.18
CA GLU A 138 16.86 1.45 12.79
C GLU A 138 17.36 1.17 14.21
N ARG A 139 16.68 0.29 14.94
CA ARG A 139 17.15 -0.17 16.26
C ARG A 139 18.53 -0.82 16.25
N TYR A 140 19.00 -1.26 15.09
CA TYR A 140 20.31 -1.88 14.89
C TYR A 140 21.34 -0.94 14.25
N LEU A 141 20.94 0.29 13.92
CA LEU A 141 21.77 1.26 13.23
C LEU A 141 22.18 2.37 14.21
N ASP A 142 23.45 2.73 14.16
CA ASP A 142 24.01 3.90 14.84
C ASP A 142 25.10 4.51 13.95
N ASP A 143 25.69 5.62 14.38
CA ASP A 143 26.68 6.39 13.60
C ASP A 143 27.94 5.58 13.25
N GLU A 144 28.21 4.48 13.95
CA GLU A 144 29.38 3.61 13.72
C GLU A 144 29.01 2.34 12.94
N THR A 145 27.70 2.10 12.66
CA THR A 145 27.23 0.91 11.97
C THR A 145 27.41 1.02 10.46
N MET A 146 28.25 0.16 9.90
CA MET A 146 28.51 0.07 8.46
C MET A 146 27.59 -0.92 7.75
N SER A 147 27.21 -2.01 8.42
CA SER A 147 26.26 -3.00 7.91
C SER A 147 25.70 -3.84 9.04
N VAL A 148 24.45 -4.30 8.85
CA VAL A 148 23.75 -5.20 9.79
C VAL A 148 23.57 -6.55 9.09
N HIS A 149 23.78 -7.63 9.84
CA HIS A 149 23.67 -9.01 9.37
C HIS A 149 22.63 -9.73 10.25
N LEU A 150 21.46 -9.97 9.65
CA LEU A 150 20.34 -10.66 10.28
C LEU A 150 20.16 -12.04 9.64
N LYS A 151 19.90 -13.03 10.48
CA LYS A 151 19.61 -14.39 10.04
C LYS A 151 18.74 -15.08 11.08
N THR A 152 17.77 -15.88 10.62
CA THR A 152 16.92 -16.72 11.47
C THR A 152 17.76 -17.64 12.36
N ASP A 153 17.36 -17.78 13.62
CA ASP A 153 18.03 -18.58 14.66
C ASP A 153 19.48 -18.17 14.97
N VAL A 154 19.87 -16.94 14.56
CA VAL A 154 21.19 -16.41 14.83
C VAL A 154 21.07 -15.04 15.48
N ARG A 155 21.95 -14.75 16.45
CA ARG A 155 22.02 -13.44 17.08
C ARG A 155 22.43 -12.38 16.06
N PRO A 156 21.70 -11.27 15.99
CA PRO A 156 22.06 -10.13 15.14
C PRO A 156 23.52 -9.69 15.30
N MET A 157 24.15 -9.40 14.17
CA MET A 157 25.52 -8.89 14.16
C MET A 157 25.59 -7.61 13.33
N ALA A 158 26.42 -6.68 13.74
CA ALA A 158 26.78 -5.51 12.95
C ALA A 158 28.28 -5.49 12.68
N LYS A 159 28.64 -4.93 11.54
CA LYS A 159 29.98 -4.48 11.26
C LYS A 159 30.06 -3.01 11.67
N ARG A 160 30.90 -2.70 12.66
CA ARG A 160 31.05 -1.36 13.24
C ARG A 160 32.49 -0.86 13.12
N GLY A 161 32.62 0.46 13.11
CA GLY A 161 33.91 1.14 13.13
C GLY A 161 34.12 2.10 11.96
N THR A 162 35.37 2.43 11.71
CA THR A 162 35.81 3.36 10.65
C THR A 162 36.71 2.65 9.64
N ILE A 163 37.02 3.34 8.53
CA ILE A 163 37.91 2.80 7.50
C ILE A 163 39.30 2.49 8.11
N GLY A 164 39.62 1.19 8.19
CA GLY A 164 40.88 0.70 8.74
C GLY A 164 40.79 0.06 10.13
N GLU A 165 39.76 0.34 10.88
CA GLU A 165 39.46 -0.28 12.18
C GLU A 165 37.99 -0.73 12.24
N MET A 166 37.72 -1.95 11.85
CA MET A 166 36.39 -2.52 11.79
C MET A 166 36.32 -3.82 12.58
N ALA A 167 35.22 -4.01 13.31
CA ALA A 167 34.92 -5.23 14.04
C ALA A 167 33.51 -5.72 13.73
N TYR A 168 33.31 -7.05 13.82
CA TYR A 168 31.98 -7.66 13.86
C TYR A 168 31.58 -7.87 15.31
N GLU A 169 30.43 -7.31 15.69
CA GLU A 169 29.93 -7.40 17.04
C GLU A 169 28.50 -7.91 17.05
N HIS A 170 28.12 -8.66 18.10
CA HIS A 170 26.73 -8.98 18.35
C HIS A 170 26.01 -7.74 18.87
N ILE A 171 24.91 -7.39 18.24
CA ILE A 171 24.11 -6.19 18.55
C ILE A 171 22.81 -6.51 19.29
N ASP A 172 22.52 -7.80 19.46
CA ASP A 172 21.40 -8.27 20.28
C ASP A 172 21.83 -9.49 21.09
N ALA A 173 21.12 -9.71 22.22
CA ALA A 173 21.38 -10.83 23.11
C ALA A 173 20.78 -12.12 22.61
N ASP A 174 19.63 -12.06 21.92
CA ASP A 174 18.83 -13.19 21.52
C ASP A 174 18.91 -13.46 20.00
N PRO A 175 18.81 -14.72 19.56
CA PRO A 175 18.64 -15.06 18.17
C PRO A 175 17.28 -14.57 17.65
N LEU A 176 17.24 -14.12 16.38
CA LEU A 176 15.99 -13.75 15.72
C LEU A 176 15.17 -14.97 15.36
N SER A 177 13.91 -14.98 15.75
CA SER A 177 12.94 -15.97 15.30
C SER A 177 12.59 -15.80 13.81
N GLU A 178 11.97 -16.82 13.23
CA GLU A 178 11.47 -16.74 11.84
C GLU A 178 10.42 -15.64 11.67
N ASP A 179 9.52 -15.49 12.65
CA ASP A 179 8.47 -14.48 12.63
C ASP A 179 9.04 -13.05 12.72
N GLU A 180 10.04 -12.82 13.59
CA GLU A 180 10.74 -11.53 13.66
C GLU A 180 11.48 -11.20 12.37
N MET A 181 12.15 -12.19 11.76
CA MET A 181 12.84 -11.99 10.47
C MET A 181 11.85 -11.66 9.36
N ARG A 182 10.70 -12.31 9.34
CA ARG A 182 9.64 -12.03 8.37
C ARG A 182 9.08 -10.61 8.57
N SER A 183 8.76 -10.25 9.80
CA SER A 183 8.29 -8.91 10.16
C SER A 183 9.28 -7.80 9.77
N ILE A 184 10.60 -8.01 9.97
CA ILE A 184 11.63 -7.07 9.53
C ILE A 184 11.68 -6.97 8.01
N ALA A 185 11.60 -8.10 7.30
CA ALA A 185 11.63 -8.12 5.85
C ALA A 185 10.40 -7.40 5.25
N ASP A 186 9.21 -7.67 5.78
CA ASP A 186 7.96 -7.04 5.36
C ASP A 186 7.98 -5.53 5.64
N ASN A 187 8.47 -5.10 6.81
CA ASN A 187 8.63 -3.69 7.14
C ASN A 187 9.57 -2.97 6.16
N VAL A 188 10.69 -3.59 5.79
CA VAL A 188 11.63 -3.01 4.81
C VAL A 188 11.02 -2.94 3.41
N LEU A 189 10.27 -3.97 2.99
CA LEU A 189 9.62 -4.00 1.67
C LEU A 189 8.48 -2.99 1.55
N ASN A 190 7.78 -2.73 2.66
CA ASN A 190 6.65 -1.78 2.69
C ASN A 190 7.09 -0.33 2.89
N THR A 191 8.36 -0.09 3.27
CA THR A 191 8.91 1.27 3.53
C THR A 191 9.83 1.73 2.37
N ALA A 192 10.21 0.85 1.45
CA ALA A 192 11.09 1.13 0.32
C ALA A 192 10.32 1.55 -0.93
#